data_a75258962b1282f06e48ce37f574c9cb
#
_entry.id   a75258962b1282f06e48ce37f574c9cb
#
_cell.length_a   1.000
_cell.length_b   1.000
_cell.length_c   1.000
_cell.angle_alpha   90.00
_cell.angle_beta   90.00
_cell.angle_gamma   90.00
#
_symmetry.space_group_name_H-M   'P 1'
#
loop_
_entity.id
_entity.type
_entity.pdbx_description
1 polymer ?
#
loop_
_entity_poly.entity_id
_entity_poly.type
_entity_poly.pdbx_seq_one_letter_code
_entity_poly.pdbx_strand_id
1 'polypeptide(L)'
;MATKYKDYYETLGVPRSATQDDIKQAYRKLARKYHPDVSKMADAETRFKEINEANEVLKDPEKRAAYDQMGSNWKAGQDFKPPPNWDAGFEFRGGRGGPFGAGGSFGGAEGFDPSDFFESLFGRRGAAADAGSRRRGSVQGEDHHAKVLIDLEDSYRGAERTISLRAPVETPDGRVAMQERTLDVHIPKGIRPGQHLRLAGQGAPGAGGGRTGDLYLEIEFNPHRVFRVEGADVYVDLPLAPWEAALGATVDVPTPEGTVQLTIPKGSQSGRKLRLKGRGLPGKNPGDLYAVLTIALPKAESDAARAGYETLAKAFPAFDPRAHLQG
;
A
#
# COMPACT_ATOMS: atom_id res chain seq x y z
N MET A 1 13.96 -40.17 8.43
CA MET A 1 15.33 -39.78 8.11
C MET A 1 15.92 -39.13 9.35
N ALA A 2 17.23 -39.30 9.63
CA ALA A 2 17.83 -38.63 10.78
C ALA A 2 17.98 -37.14 10.49
N THR A 3 17.41 -36.28 11.35
CA THR A 3 17.47 -34.84 11.21
C THR A 3 18.84 -34.36 11.65
N LYS A 4 19.53 -33.55 10.85
CA LYS A 4 20.87 -33.05 11.17
C LYS A 4 20.77 -31.70 11.88
N TYR A 5 21.60 -31.51 12.91
CA TYR A 5 21.70 -30.26 13.65
C TYR A 5 22.26 -29.13 12.74
N LYS A 6 21.60 -28.00 12.72
CA LYS A 6 22.04 -26.79 12.02
C LYS A 6 22.48 -25.73 13.03
N ASP A 7 23.68 -25.17 12.85
CA ASP A 7 24.11 -24.01 13.66
C ASP A 7 23.67 -22.70 13.01
N TYR A 8 22.64 -22.10 13.58
CA TYR A 8 22.06 -20.85 13.06
C TYR A 8 22.95 -19.63 13.25
N TYR A 9 23.86 -19.66 14.24
CA TYR A 9 24.85 -18.59 14.39
C TYR A 9 25.90 -18.66 13.29
N GLU A 10 26.37 -19.86 12.95
CA GLU A 10 27.26 -20.09 11.82
C GLU A 10 26.61 -19.72 10.49
N THR A 11 25.31 -20.04 10.32
CA THR A 11 24.54 -19.68 9.13
C THR A 11 24.45 -18.17 8.93
N LEU A 12 24.30 -17.39 9.98
CA LEU A 12 24.30 -15.92 9.93
C LEU A 12 25.71 -15.32 9.99
N GLY A 13 26.76 -16.12 10.27
CA GLY A 13 28.14 -15.65 10.38
C GLY A 13 28.37 -14.74 11.59
N VAL A 14 27.67 -14.99 12.71
CA VAL A 14 27.78 -14.21 13.94
C VAL A 14 28.18 -15.11 15.12
N PRO A 15 28.89 -14.60 16.13
CA PRO A 15 29.21 -15.38 17.33
C PRO A 15 27.95 -15.64 18.17
N ARG A 16 27.97 -16.70 18.98
CA ARG A 16 26.85 -17.02 19.88
C ARG A 16 26.57 -15.91 20.91
N SER A 17 27.54 -15.05 21.18
CA SER A 17 27.43 -13.86 22.04
C SER A 17 26.82 -12.63 21.32
N ALA A 18 26.47 -12.73 20.05
CA ALA A 18 25.94 -11.62 19.25
C ALA A 18 24.66 -11.04 19.88
N THR A 19 24.53 -9.71 19.82
CA THR A 19 23.33 -9.01 20.24
C THR A 19 22.19 -9.18 19.23
N GLN A 20 20.97 -8.84 19.61
CA GLN A 20 19.81 -8.87 18.68
C GLN A 20 20.02 -7.94 17.47
N ASP A 21 20.69 -6.82 17.69
CA ASP A 21 21.01 -5.88 16.60
C ASP A 21 22.05 -6.44 15.65
N ASP A 22 23.07 -7.15 16.16
CA ASP A 22 24.07 -7.83 15.33
C ASP A 22 23.43 -8.90 14.44
N ILE A 23 22.55 -9.71 15.01
CA ILE A 23 21.77 -10.74 14.29
C ILE A 23 20.95 -10.11 13.17
N LYS A 24 20.23 -9.03 13.47
CA LYS A 24 19.42 -8.29 12.50
C LYS A 24 20.24 -7.67 11.38
N GLN A 25 21.43 -7.15 11.70
CA GLN A 25 22.33 -6.56 10.73
C GLN A 25 22.94 -7.64 9.80
N ALA A 26 23.39 -8.76 10.38
CA ALA A 26 23.91 -9.89 9.64
C ALA A 26 22.85 -10.48 8.68
N TYR A 27 21.62 -10.68 9.17
CA TYR A 27 20.51 -11.13 8.35
C TYR A 27 20.27 -10.21 7.16
N ARG A 28 20.15 -8.89 7.38
CA ARG A 28 19.90 -7.91 6.28
C ARG A 28 21.01 -7.95 5.21
N LYS A 29 22.25 -8.10 5.62
CA LYS A 29 23.41 -8.19 4.72
C LYS A 29 23.34 -9.46 3.87
N LEU A 30 23.07 -10.61 4.49
CA LEU A 30 23.03 -11.90 3.82
C LEU A 30 21.77 -12.04 2.94
N ALA A 31 20.61 -11.57 3.41
CA ALA A 31 19.37 -11.58 2.65
C ALA A 31 19.47 -10.78 1.34
N ARG A 32 20.14 -9.62 1.36
CA ARG A 32 20.43 -8.86 0.13
C ARG A 32 21.39 -9.57 -0.82
N LYS A 33 22.40 -10.26 -0.25
CA LYS A 33 23.42 -10.98 -1.04
C LYS A 33 22.84 -12.21 -1.75
N TYR A 34 21.93 -12.93 -1.09
CA TYR A 34 21.36 -14.19 -1.57
C TYR A 34 19.91 -14.07 -2.04
N HIS A 35 19.40 -12.84 -2.24
CA HIS A 35 18.05 -12.64 -2.74
C HIS A 35 17.87 -13.26 -4.14
N PRO A 36 16.81 -14.06 -4.39
CA PRO A 36 16.65 -14.77 -5.67
C PRO A 36 16.62 -13.83 -6.88
N ASP A 37 16.08 -12.61 -6.73
CA ASP A 37 16.02 -11.63 -7.83
C ASP A 37 17.38 -10.93 -8.11
N VAL A 38 18.32 -10.98 -7.17
CA VAL A 38 19.59 -10.23 -7.27
C VAL A 38 20.79 -11.15 -7.46
N SER A 39 20.79 -12.32 -6.83
CA SER A 39 21.91 -13.25 -6.82
C SER A 39 21.84 -14.23 -8.00
N LYS A 40 22.98 -14.33 -8.73
CA LYS A 40 23.16 -15.30 -9.83
C LYS A 40 23.84 -16.59 -9.38
N MET A 41 24.02 -16.79 -8.07
CA MET A 41 24.70 -17.98 -7.52
C MET A 41 23.76 -19.18 -7.55
N ALA A 42 24.26 -20.34 -7.93
CA ALA A 42 23.46 -21.57 -8.04
C ALA A 42 22.86 -22.05 -6.70
N ASP A 43 23.49 -21.67 -5.57
CA ASP A 43 23.08 -22.02 -4.21
C ASP A 43 22.32 -20.88 -3.48
N ALA A 44 22.00 -19.79 -4.20
CA ALA A 44 21.37 -18.59 -3.58
C ALA A 44 20.04 -18.89 -2.92
N GLU A 45 19.19 -19.65 -3.56
CA GLU A 45 17.87 -20.01 -3.04
C GLU A 45 17.97 -20.86 -1.76
N THR A 46 18.83 -21.87 -1.76
CA THR A 46 19.05 -22.73 -0.61
C THR A 46 19.61 -21.93 0.58
N ARG A 47 20.62 -21.10 0.32
CA ARG A 47 21.19 -20.22 1.36
C ARG A 47 20.20 -19.18 1.86
N PHE A 48 19.38 -18.64 1.01
CA PHE A 48 18.34 -17.68 1.41
C PHE A 48 17.31 -18.33 2.35
N LYS A 49 16.90 -19.58 2.06
CA LYS A 49 16.02 -20.36 2.95
C LYS A 49 16.67 -20.59 4.31
N GLU A 50 17.95 -21.00 4.35
CA GLU A 50 18.67 -21.23 5.59
C GLU A 50 18.88 -19.95 6.42
N ILE A 51 19.16 -18.82 5.77
CA ILE A 51 19.31 -17.52 6.41
C ILE A 51 17.99 -17.05 7.03
N ASN A 52 16.86 -17.24 6.33
CA ASN A 52 15.54 -16.90 6.85
C ASN A 52 15.17 -17.78 8.05
N GLU A 53 15.44 -19.09 8.00
CA GLU A 53 15.22 -20.02 9.10
C GLU A 53 16.06 -19.63 10.34
N ALA A 54 17.33 -19.35 10.15
CA ALA A 54 18.20 -18.90 11.23
C ALA A 54 17.74 -17.59 11.88
N ASN A 55 17.32 -16.62 11.06
CA ASN A 55 16.78 -15.37 11.57
C ASN A 55 15.48 -15.57 12.33
N GLU A 56 14.58 -16.46 11.87
CA GLU A 56 13.30 -16.72 12.55
C GLU A 56 13.48 -17.26 13.98
N VAL A 57 14.50 -18.07 14.19
CA VAL A 57 14.82 -18.60 15.52
C VAL A 57 15.57 -17.57 16.37
N LEU A 58 16.58 -16.92 15.82
CA LEU A 58 17.48 -16.05 16.60
C LEU A 58 16.95 -14.63 16.84
N LYS A 59 15.96 -14.15 16.06
CA LYS A 59 15.32 -12.85 16.28
C LYS A 59 14.41 -12.82 17.51
N ASP A 60 13.86 -13.96 17.89
CA ASP A 60 12.95 -14.12 19.03
C ASP A 60 13.75 -14.54 20.26
N PRO A 61 13.74 -13.76 21.36
CA PRO A 61 14.51 -14.10 22.56
C PRO A 61 14.16 -15.44 23.17
N GLU A 62 12.88 -15.85 23.14
CA GLU A 62 12.41 -17.11 23.71
C GLU A 62 12.87 -18.30 22.86
N LYS A 63 12.69 -18.21 21.52
CA LYS A 63 13.17 -19.24 20.58
C LYS A 63 14.69 -19.37 20.63
N ARG A 64 15.40 -18.23 20.71
CA ARG A 64 16.85 -18.19 20.85
C ARG A 64 17.30 -18.87 22.13
N ALA A 65 16.69 -18.57 23.29
CA ALA A 65 17.02 -19.18 24.58
C ALA A 65 16.82 -20.69 24.55
N ALA A 66 15.70 -21.15 23.98
CA ALA A 66 15.42 -22.58 23.80
C ALA A 66 16.44 -23.25 22.87
N TYR A 67 16.81 -22.60 21.77
CA TYR A 67 17.82 -23.09 20.86
C TYR A 67 19.22 -23.13 21.50
N ASP A 68 19.60 -22.12 22.27
CA ASP A 68 20.89 -22.04 22.97
C ASP A 68 21.01 -23.11 24.06
N GLN A 69 19.92 -23.37 24.79
CA GLN A 69 19.88 -24.43 25.82
C GLN A 69 20.11 -25.82 25.23
N MET A 70 19.59 -26.09 24.04
CA MET A 70 19.79 -27.34 23.32
C MET A 70 21.16 -27.40 22.62
N GLY A 71 21.56 -26.29 21.98
CA GLY A 71 22.72 -26.23 21.10
C GLY A 71 24.07 -26.33 21.78
N SER A 72 24.15 -26.32 23.15
CA SER A 72 25.40 -26.40 23.89
C SER A 72 26.14 -27.72 23.70
N ASN A 73 25.45 -28.80 23.34
CA ASN A 73 25.99 -30.17 23.26
C ASN A 73 26.10 -30.74 21.83
N TRP A 74 25.76 -29.97 20.79
CA TRP A 74 25.67 -30.46 19.41
C TRP A 74 26.60 -29.69 18.48
N LYS A 75 27.16 -30.40 17.47
CA LYS A 75 27.95 -29.78 16.40
C LYS A 75 27.15 -29.82 15.09
N ALA A 76 27.36 -28.82 14.23
CA ALA A 76 26.73 -28.75 12.91
C ALA A 76 26.90 -30.08 12.14
N GLY A 77 25.80 -30.60 11.59
CA GLY A 77 25.79 -31.84 10.80
C GLY A 77 25.66 -33.15 11.60
N GLN A 78 25.60 -33.13 12.93
CA GLN A 78 25.33 -34.33 13.74
C GLN A 78 23.86 -34.74 13.65
N ASP A 79 23.60 -36.06 13.79
CA ASP A 79 22.24 -36.58 13.88
C ASP A 79 21.57 -36.10 15.16
N PHE A 80 20.49 -35.35 14.98
CA PHE A 80 19.78 -34.68 16.05
C PHE A 80 18.49 -35.39 16.43
N LYS A 81 18.31 -35.61 17.74
CA LYS A 81 17.02 -35.99 18.35
C LYS A 81 16.78 -35.07 19.53
N PRO A 82 15.66 -34.32 19.54
CA PRO A 82 15.35 -33.45 20.68
C PRO A 82 15.23 -34.30 21.96
N PRO A 83 15.82 -33.88 23.11
CA PRO A 83 15.61 -34.53 24.38
C PRO A 83 14.13 -34.53 24.76
N PRO A 84 13.59 -35.57 25.46
CA PRO A 84 12.24 -35.54 25.96
C PRO A 84 12.10 -34.34 26.93
N ASN A 85 11.03 -33.55 26.78
CA ASN A 85 10.70 -32.35 27.58
C ASN A 85 11.70 -31.17 27.45
N TRP A 86 12.42 -31.04 26.34
CA TRP A 86 13.34 -29.91 26.12
C TRP A 86 12.63 -28.53 26.11
N ASP A 87 11.32 -28.54 25.81
CA ASP A 87 10.46 -27.37 25.73
C ASP A 87 9.68 -27.09 27.04
N ALA A 88 9.94 -27.90 28.10
CA ALA A 88 9.31 -27.70 29.39
C ALA A 88 9.89 -26.44 30.06
N GLY A 89 9.07 -25.41 30.16
CA GLY A 89 9.43 -24.12 30.75
C GLY A 89 9.50 -22.96 29.77
N PHE A 90 9.34 -23.19 28.48
CA PHE A 90 9.24 -22.13 27.48
C PHE A 90 7.80 -21.98 26.99
N GLU A 91 7.17 -20.84 27.31
CA GLU A 91 5.91 -20.43 26.71
C GLU A 91 6.23 -19.68 25.40
N PHE A 92 6.33 -20.41 24.29
CA PHE A 92 6.46 -19.75 22.98
C PHE A 92 5.20 -18.92 22.71
N ARG A 93 5.29 -17.60 22.87
CA ARG A 93 4.22 -16.61 22.67
C ARG A 93 3.80 -16.47 21.21
N GLY A 94 3.96 -17.51 20.41
CA GLY A 94 3.56 -17.68 19.02
C GLY A 94 2.41 -18.68 18.84
N GLY A 95 1.62 -18.91 19.86
CA GLY A 95 0.41 -19.70 19.77
C GLY A 95 -0.71 -18.88 19.12
N ARG A 96 -1.24 -19.33 17.99
CA ARG A 96 -2.44 -18.83 17.29
C ARG A 96 -2.35 -17.43 16.68
N GLY A 97 -1.43 -17.24 15.77
CA GLY A 97 -1.33 -15.99 15.03
C GLY A 97 0.08 -15.66 14.51
N GLY A 98 1.05 -16.56 14.76
CA GLY A 98 2.33 -16.46 14.07
C GLY A 98 2.21 -16.98 12.63
N PRO A 99 3.08 -16.53 11.72
CA PRO A 99 3.05 -16.89 10.31
C PRO A 99 3.16 -18.39 9.98
N PHE A 100 3.21 -19.26 10.98
CA PHE A 100 3.32 -20.74 10.86
C PHE A 100 2.17 -21.52 11.47
N GLY A 101 1.07 -20.86 11.92
CA GLY A 101 -0.16 -21.54 12.29
C GLY A 101 -0.95 -21.91 11.04
N ALA A 102 -1.09 -23.19 10.78
CA ALA A 102 -1.95 -23.87 9.80
C ALA A 102 -2.64 -22.96 8.77
N GLY A 103 -2.07 -22.82 7.56
CA GLY A 103 -2.76 -22.27 6.39
C GLY A 103 -2.51 -20.79 6.06
N GLY A 104 -1.62 -20.08 6.74
CA GLY A 104 -1.28 -18.70 6.42
C GLY A 104 -0.24 -18.62 5.29
N SER A 105 -0.68 -18.29 4.08
CA SER A 105 0.19 -17.90 2.98
C SER A 105 1.00 -16.67 3.39
N PHE A 106 2.32 -16.80 3.43
CA PHE A 106 3.26 -15.70 3.62
C PHE A 106 3.18 -14.79 2.39
N GLY A 107 2.39 -13.71 2.47
CA GLY A 107 2.39 -12.67 1.44
C GLY A 107 3.75 -11.97 1.41
N GLY A 108 4.64 -12.37 0.49
CA GLY A 108 5.88 -11.66 0.19
C GLY A 108 7.16 -12.47 0.08
N ALA A 109 7.15 -13.79 0.33
CA ALA A 109 8.28 -14.65 0.00
C ALA A 109 7.75 -16.00 -0.51
N GLU A 110 7.60 -16.12 -1.82
CA GLU A 110 7.41 -17.41 -2.48
C GLU A 110 8.56 -18.34 -2.06
N GLY A 111 8.22 -19.48 -1.39
CA GLY A 111 9.15 -20.59 -1.23
C GLY A 111 9.81 -20.81 0.12
N PHE A 112 9.24 -20.35 1.25
CA PHE A 112 9.75 -20.79 2.56
C PHE A 112 9.21 -22.20 2.88
N ASP A 113 10.06 -23.20 2.69
CA ASP A 113 9.87 -24.58 3.10
C ASP A 113 10.75 -24.80 4.34
N PRO A 114 10.16 -24.92 5.55
CA PRO A 114 10.95 -25.10 6.78
C PRO A 114 11.69 -26.43 6.73
N SER A 115 12.94 -26.44 7.17
CA SER A 115 13.72 -27.68 7.18
C SER A 115 13.17 -28.67 8.21
N ASP A 116 13.39 -29.97 7.99
CA ASP A 116 13.03 -31.03 8.93
C ASP A 116 13.57 -30.76 10.35
N PHE A 117 14.70 -30.03 10.45
CA PHE A 117 15.29 -29.62 11.71
C PHE A 117 14.40 -28.60 12.44
N PHE A 118 13.95 -27.57 11.74
CA PHE A 118 13.05 -26.57 12.29
C PHE A 118 11.71 -27.18 12.71
N GLU A 119 11.15 -28.06 11.87
CA GLU A 119 9.90 -28.77 12.19
C GLU A 119 10.05 -29.69 13.39
N SER A 120 11.20 -30.36 13.56
CA SER A 120 11.44 -31.22 14.71
C SER A 120 11.52 -30.45 16.03
N LEU A 121 11.98 -29.18 15.98
CA LEU A 121 12.10 -28.30 17.14
C LEU A 121 10.80 -27.58 17.47
N PHE A 122 10.14 -27.02 16.48
CA PHE A 122 9.01 -26.10 16.69
C PHE A 122 7.67 -26.62 16.14
N GLY A 123 7.66 -27.70 15.33
CA GLY A 123 6.47 -28.24 14.65
C GLY A 123 5.62 -29.21 15.47
N ARG A 124 6.16 -29.86 16.50
CA ARG A 124 5.47 -30.97 17.20
C ARG A 124 4.32 -30.58 18.13
N ARG A 125 4.12 -29.32 18.46
CA ARG A 125 3.04 -28.87 19.37
C ARG A 125 1.67 -28.69 18.72
N GLY A 126 1.60 -28.80 17.39
CA GLY A 126 0.32 -28.74 16.64
C GLY A 126 -0.45 -30.06 16.58
N ALA A 127 0.22 -31.20 16.71
CA ALA A 127 -0.39 -32.53 16.43
C ALA A 127 -0.78 -33.37 17.65
N ALA A 128 -0.31 -33.07 18.85
CA ALA A 128 -0.53 -33.91 20.01
C ALA A 128 -1.61 -33.44 21.01
N ALA A 129 -2.23 -32.29 20.78
CA ALA A 129 -3.26 -31.71 21.67
C ALA A 129 -4.71 -31.94 21.20
N ASP A 130 -4.94 -32.67 20.09
CA ASP A 130 -6.28 -32.77 19.48
C ASP A 130 -6.93 -34.16 19.55
N ALA A 131 -6.66 -34.94 20.59
CA ALA A 131 -7.37 -36.18 20.82
C ALA A 131 -8.44 -36.10 21.94
N GLY A 132 -8.77 -34.92 22.48
CA GLY A 132 -9.65 -34.86 23.65
C GLY A 132 -10.62 -33.70 23.76
N SER A 133 -10.66 -32.75 22.84
CA SER A 133 -11.64 -31.65 22.91
C SER A 133 -11.94 -31.12 21.50
N ARG A 134 -13.07 -31.52 20.94
CA ARG A 134 -13.72 -30.82 19.81
C ARG A 134 -14.21 -29.43 20.26
N ARG A 135 -13.30 -28.54 20.65
CA ARG A 135 -13.58 -27.12 20.67
C ARG A 135 -13.58 -26.69 19.20
N ARG A 136 -14.76 -26.36 18.70
CA ARG A 136 -14.92 -25.65 17.41
C ARG A 136 -13.87 -24.55 17.37
N GLY A 137 -12.82 -24.71 16.56
CA GLY A 137 -11.76 -23.74 16.44
C GLY A 137 -12.37 -22.37 16.09
N SER A 138 -12.00 -21.34 16.85
CA SER A 138 -12.41 -19.99 16.50
C SER A 138 -11.70 -19.62 15.20
N VAL A 139 -12.45 -19.36 14.15
CA VAL A 139 -11.95 -18.92 12.84
C VAL A 139 -12.18 -17.42 12.76
N GLN A 140 -11.13 -16.66 12.44
CA GLN A 140 -11.26 -15.23 12.19
C GLN A 140 -12.12 -15.02 10.93
N GLY A 141 -12.99 -14.02 10.96
CA GLY A 141 -13.77 -13.59 9.81
C GLY A 141 -12.87 -13.05 8.70
N GLU A 142 -13.32 -13.19 7.47
CA GLU A 142 -12.61 -12.68 6.30
C GLU A 142 -12.65 -11.16 6.23
N ASP A 143 -11.61 -10.56 5.70
CA ASP A 143 -11.56 -9.13 5.42
C ASP A 143 -12.37 -8.84 4.15
N HIS A 144 -13.10 -7.72 4.18
CA HIS A 144 -13.87 -7.26 3.03
C HIS A 144 -13.16 -6.08 2.35
N HIS A 145 -13.29 -6.00 1.03
CA HIS A 145 -12.80 -4.89 0.23
C HIS A 145 -13.96 -4.27 -0.54
N ALA A 146 -14.06 -2.95 -0.49
CA ALA A 146 -15.06 -2.19 -1.23
C ALA A 146 -14.47 -0.89 -1.76
N LYS A 147 -15.06 -0.34 -2.82
CA LYS A 147 -14.70 0.97 -3.36
C LYS A 147 -15.69 1.99 -2.88
N VAL A 148 -15.20 3.17 -2.57
CA VAL A 148 -16.00 4.31 -2.13
C VAL A 148 -15.67 5.53 -2.98
N LEU A 149 -16.72 6.14 -3.54
CA LEU A 149 -16.63 7.39 -4.27
C LEU A 149 -16.84 8.55 -3.30
N ILE A 150 -15.89 9.48 -3.26
CA ILE A 150 -15.96 10.70 -2.47
C ILE A 150 -15.80 11.92 -3.36
N ASP A 151 -16.24 13.08 -2.89
CA ASP A 151 -16.04 14.33 -3.61
C ASP A 151 -14.62 14.86 -3.35
N LEU A 152 -14.08 15.60 -4.33
CA LEU A 152 -12.73 16.18 -4.21
C LEU A 152 -12.59 17.08 -2.97
N GLU A 153 -13.64 17.83 -2.65
CA GLU A 153 -13.70 18.73 -1.50
C GLU A 153 -13.58 18.00 -0.16
N ASP A 154 -14.03 16.75 -0.10
CA ASP A 154 -13.91 15.91 1.10
C ASP A 154 -12.44 15.66 1.44
N SER A 155 -11.58 15.48 0.41
CA SER A 155 -10.14 15.34 0.62
C SER A 155 -9.49 16.64 1.11
N TYR A 156 -9.99 17.81 0.72
CA TYR A 156 -9.45 19.09 1.18
C TYR A 156 -9.82 19.42 2.62
N ARG A 157 -11.02 19.08 3.03
CA ARG A 157 -11.59 19.49 4.33
C ARG A 157 -11.57 18.37 5.36
N GLY A 158 -11.55 17.13 4.91
CA GLY A 158 -12.00 15.98 5.66
C GLY A 158 -13.53 15.94 5.69
N ALA A 159 -14.10 14.76 5.83
CA ALA A 159 -15.55 14.60 5.87
C ALA A 159 -15.95 13.39 6.72
N GLU A 160 -17.17 13.42 7.23
CA GLU A 160 -17.86 12.25 7.74
C GLU A 160 -18.91 11.82 6.70
N ARG A 161 -18.83 10.57 6.25
CA ARG A 161 -19.75 10.04 5.24
C ARG A 161 -20.39 8.77 5.75
N THR A 162 -21.69 8.70 5.62
CA THR A 162 -22.47 7.49 5.87
C THR A 162 -22.51 6.66 4.59
N ILE A 163 -21.95 5.45 4.62
CA ILE A 163 -21.82 4.56 3.47
C ILE A 163 -22.72 3.35 3.68
N SER A 164 -23.56 3.03 2.71
CA SER A 164 -24.36 1.80 2.70
C SER A 164 -23.63 0.71 1.91
N LEU A 165 -23.34 -0.39 2.56
CA LEU A 165 -22.70 -1.56 1.98
C LEU A 165 -23.64 -2.75 1.99
N ARG A 166 -23.66 -3.51 0.90
CA ARG A 166 -24.34 -4.80 0.84
C ARG A 166 -23.33 -5.90 1.05
N ALA A 167 -23.43 -6.59 2.18
CA ALA A 167 -22.55 -7.69 2.51
C ALA A 167 -23.35 -9.01 2.56
N PRO A 168 -22.79 -10.12 2.08
CA PRO A 168 -23.38 -11.44 2.30
C PRO A 168 -23.29 -11.80 3.78
N VAL A 169 -24.41 -12.14 4.39
CA VAL A 169 -24.51 -12.61 5.77
C VAL A 169 -25.17 -13.98 5.77
N GLU A 170 -24.57 -14.92 6.49
CA GLU A 170 -25.18 -16.23 6.71
C GLU A 170 -26.33 -16.11 7.70
N THR A 171 -27.54 -16.45 7.24
CA THR A 171 -28.73 -16.48 8.08
C THR A 171 -28.74 -17.72 8.99
N PRO A 172 -29.48 -17.74 10.09
CA PRO A 172 -29.58 -18.90 10.99
C PRO A 172 -29.96 -20.22 10.31
N ASP A 173 -30.58 -20.12 9.14
CA ASP A 173 -31.00 -21.27 8.30
C ASP A 173 -29.86 -21.77 7.36
N GLY A 174 -28.63 -21.25 7.51
CA GLY A 174 -27.47 -21.63 6.66
C GLY A 174 -27.53 -21.08 5.23
N ARG A 175 -28.40 -20.09 4.95
CA ARG A 175 -28.50 -19.44 3.64
C ARG A 175 -27.72 -18.13 3.66
N VAL A 176 -27.15 -17.77 2.52
CA VAL A 176 -26.49 -16.47 2.35
C VAL A 176 -27.54 -15.45 1.88
N ALA A 177 -27.78 -14.43 2.71
CA ALA A 177 -28.62 -13.28 2.37
C ALA A 177 -27.77 -12.02 2.25
N MET A 178 -28.10 -11.15 1.28
CA MET A 178 -27.45 -9.84 1.17
C MET A 178 -28.10 -8.89 2.18
N GLN A 179 -27.33 -8.47 3.18
CA GLN A 179 -27.79 -7.49 4.17
C GLN A 179 -27.18 -6.12 3.87
N GLU A 180 -28.04 -5.10 3.86
CA GLU A 180 -27.58 -3.72 3.76
C GLU A 180 -27.14 -3.24 5.15
N ARG A 181 -25.93 -2.72 5.22
CA ARG A 181 -25.31 -2.22 6.44
C ARG A 181 -24.84 -0.80 6.21
N THR A 182 -25.20 0.09 7.09
CA THR A 182 -24.80 1.49 7.07
C THR A 182 -23.65 1.70 8.04
N LEU A 183 -22.59 2.36 7.56
CA LEU A 183 -21.38 2.65 8.33
C LEU A 183 -21.05 4.14 8.22
N ASP A 184 -20.76 4.77 9.36
CA ASP A 184 -20.20 6.11 9.38
C ASP A 184 -18.69 6.04 9.26
N VAL A 185 -18.15 6.69 8.22
CA VAL A 185 -16.74 6.66 7.84
C VAL A 185 -16.16 8.04 7.93
N HIS A 186 -15.13 8.19 8.72
CA HIS A 186 -14.34 9.41 8.78
C HIS A 186 -13.28 9.41 7.65
N ILE A 187 -13.43 10.35 6.73
CA ILE A 187 -12.51 10.59 5.61
C ILE A 187 -11.46 11.60 6.05
N PRO A 188 -10.20 11.21 6.18
CA PRO A 188 -9.17 12.11 6.63
C PRO A 188 -8.80 13.13 5.54
N LYS A 189 -8.43 14.34 5.97
CA LYS A 189 -7.91 15.39 5.10
C LYS A 189 -6.67 14.89 4.36
N GLY A 190 -6.62 15.12 3.05
CA GLY A 190 -5.49 14.75 2.20
C GLY A 190 -5.47 13.31 1.72
N ILE A 191 -6.59 12.60 1.86
CA ILE A 191 -6.74 11.27 1.28
C ILE A 191 -6.65 11.34 -0.25
N ARG A 192 -6.02 10.34 -0.86
CA ARG A 192 -5.77 10.29 -2.30
C ARG A 192 -6.50 9.14 -2.97
N PRO A 193 -6.77 9.24 -4.28
CA PRO A 193 -7.32 8.11 -5.02
C PRO A 193 -6.40 6.89 -4.91
N GLY A 194 -6.99 5.70 -4.78
CA GLY A 194 -6.28 4.43 -4.61
C GLY A 194 -5.79 4.16 -3.18
N GLN A 195 -5.96 5.06 -2.24
CA GLN A 195 -5.66 4.78 -0.84
C GLN A 195 -6.79 3.97 -0.18
N HIS A 196 -6.42 3.17 0.82
CA HIS A 196 -7.35 2.32 1.55
C HIS A 196 -7.58 2.85 2.96
N LEU A 197 -8.83 2.99 3.35
CA LEU A 197 -9.26 3.21 4.73
C LEU A 197 -9.61 1.86 5.36
N ARG A 198 -8.94 1.51 6.45
CA ARG A 198 -9.24 0.31 7.22
C ARG A 198 -10.26 0.62 8.30
N LEU A 199 -11.38 -0.05 8.27
CA LEU A 199 -12.39 -0.05 9.31
C LEU A 199 -12.30 -1.36 10.09
N ALA A 200 -11.71 -1.30 11.27
CA ALA A 200 -11.43 -2.47 12.07
C ALA A 200 -12.71 -3.17 12.53
N GLY A 201 -12.77 -4.49 12.40
CA GLY A 201 -13.89 -5.31 12.83
C GLY A 201 -15.18 -5.12 12.01
N GLN A 202 -15.09 -4.55 10.79
CA GLN A 202 -16.22 -4.32 9.90
C GLN A 202 -16.27 -5.29 8.70
N GLY A 203 -15.45 -6.35 8.71
CA GLY A 203 -15.47 -7.45 7.75
C GLY A 203 -16.49 -8.53 8.09
N ALA A 204 -16.26 -9.76 7.63
CA ALA A 204 -17.11 -10.91 7.91
C ALA A 204 -17.03 -11.32 9.40
N PRO A 205 -18.14 -11.83 9.99
CA PRO A 205 -18.10 -12.35 11.34
C PRO A 205 -17.21 -13.58 11.43
N GLY A 206 -16.46 -13.71 12.53
CA GLY A 206 -15.68 -14.91 12.81
C GLY A 206 -16.56 -16.07 13.30
N ALA A 207 -16.15 -17.30 13.01
CA ALA A 207 -16.85 -18.50 13.46
C ALA A 207 -16.26 -19.00 14.78
N GLY A 208 -17.10 -19.67 15.62
CA GLY A 208 -16.67 -20.28 16.87
C GLY A 208 -16.06 -19.32 17.91
N GLY A 209 -16.48 -18.04 17.92
CA GLY A 209 -15.93 -16.99 18.79
C GLY A 209 -14.66 -16.33 18.25
N GLY A 210 -14.36 -16.49 16.94
CA GLY A 210 -13.31 -15.79 16.24
C GLY A 210 -13.58 -14.29 16.12
N ARG A 211 -12.53 -13.49 15.92
CA ARG A 211 -12.66 -12.04 15.68
C ARG A 211 -13.28 -11.79 14.31
N THR A 212 -14.07 -10.76 14.23
CA THR A 212 -14.55 -10.23 12.95
C THR A 212 -13.36 -9.74 12.12
N GLY A 213 -13.41 -9.93 10.80
CA GLY A 213 -12.45 -9.37 9.86
C GLY A 213 -12.58 -7.84 9.76
N ASP A 214 -11.74 -7.23 8.95
CA ASP A 214 -11.72 -5.80 8.72
C ASP A 214 -12.36 -5.44 7.36
N LEU A 215 -12.78 -4.20 7.21
CA LEU A 215 -13.23 -3.66 5.93
C LEU A 215 -12.20 -2.66 5.41
N TYR A 216 -11.73 -2.88 4.20
CA TYR A 216 -10.84 -1.97 3.47
C TYR A 216 -11.62 -1.24 2.39
N LEU A 217 -11.71 0.09 2.52
CA LEU A 217 -12.37 0.96 1.57
C LEU A 217 -11.33 1.61 0.67
N GLU A 218 -11.28 1.21 -0.60
CA GLU A 218 -10.49 1.87 -1.63
C GLU A 218 -11.16 3.19 -2.02
N ILE A 219 -10.43 4.29 -1.91
CA ILE A 219 -10.96 5.62 -2.21
C ILE A 219 -10.83 5.91 -3.70
N GLU A 220 -11.95 6.31 -4.30
CA GLU A 220 -11.99 6.88 -5.65
C GLU A 220 -12.70 8.25 -5.59
N PHE A 221 -12.35 9.17 -6.48
CA PHE A 221 -13.01 10.47 -6.56
C PHE A 221 -14.14 10.44 -7.59
N ASN A 222 -15.24 11.08 -7.24
CA ASN A 222 -16.28 11.43 -8.21
C ASN A 222 -15.67 12.29 -9.33
N PRO A 223 -16.09 12.12 -10.60
CA PRO A 223 -15.71 13.01 -11.68
C PRO A 223 -16.09 14.46 -11.34
N HIS A 224 -15.08 15.34 -11.26
CA HIS A 224 -15.31 16.74 -10.96
C HIS A 224 -15.40 17.58 -12.26
N ARG A 225 -16.30 18.55 -12.28
CA ARG A 225 -16.56 19.37 -13.50
C ARG A 225 -15.38 20.23 -13.94
N VAL A 226 -14.56 20.68 -13.00
CA VAL A 226 -13.51 21.68 -13.22
C VAL A 226 -12.12 21.08 -13.02
N PHE A 227 -11.98 20.16 -12.08
CA PHE A 227 -10.68 19.67 -11.64
C PHE A 227 -10.45 18.20 -12.04
N ARG A 228 -9.20 17.89 -12.40
CA ARG A 228 -8.69 16.52 -12.55
C ARG A 228 -7.60 16.28 -11.51
N VAL A 229 -7.54 15.08 -10.98
CA VAL A 229 -6.56 14.70 -9.96
C VAL A 229 -5.64 13.62 -10.50
N GLU A 230 -4.33 13.83 -10.36
CA GLU A 230 -3.29 12.88 -10.71
C GLU A 230 -2.33 12.73 -9.51
N GLY A 231 -2.48 11.62 -8.77
CA GLY A 231 -1.73 11.41 -7.53
C GLY A 231 -2.07 12.44 -6.44
N ALA A 232 -1.17 13.37 -6.17
CA ALA A 232 -1.39 14.48 -5.24
C ALA A 232 -1.70 15.80 -5.94
N ASP A 233 -1.44 15.87 -7.24
CA ASP A 233 -1.58 17.10 -8.02
C ASP A 233 -2.98 17.26 -8.58
N VAL A 234 -3.41 18.52 -8.71
CA VAL A 234 -4.72 18.90 -9.21
C VAL A 234 -4.54 19.76 -10.46
N TYR A 235 -5.33 19.49 -11.47
CA TYR A 235 -5.29 20.19 -12.76
C TYR A 235 -6.61 20.90 -13.01
N VAL A 236 -6.50 22.13 -13.56
CA VAL A 236 -7.65 22.92 -14.02
C VAL A 236 -7.35 23.44 -15.41
N ASP A 237 -8.32 23.31 -16.33
CA ASP A 237 -8.23 23.96 -17.63
C ASP A 237 -8.65 25.42 -17.48
N LEU A 238 -7.70 26.33 -17.73
CA LEU A 238 -7.89 27.77 -17.57
C LEU A 238 -8.07 28.42 -18.94
N PRO A 239 -9.30 28.77 -19.31
CA PRO A 239 -9.55 29.50 -20.55
C PRO A 239 -9.06 30.95 -20.45
N LEU A 240 -8.31 31.38 -21.44
CA LEU A 240 -7.79 32.74 -21.58
C LEU A 240 -8.30 33.36 -22.88
N ALA A 241 -8.60 34.65 -22.86
CA ALA A 241 -8.78 35.39 -24.08
C ALA A 241 -7.45 35.53 -24.85
N PRO A 242 -7.46 35.63 -26.19
CA PRO A 242 -6.23 35.74 -26.98
C PRO A 242 -5.33 36.91 -26.57
N TRP A 243 -5.90 38.03 -26.18
CA TRP A 243 -5.14 39.20 -25.69
C TRP A 243 -4.53 38.98 -24.30
N GLU A 244 -5.17 38.22 -23.43
CA GLU A 244 -4.60 37.88 -22.13
C GLU A 244 -3.38 36.95 -22.28
N ALA A 245 -3.47 35.99 -23.21
CA ALA A 245 -2.36 35.10 -23.50
C ALA A 245 -1.20 35.82 -24.20
N ALA A 246 -1.51 36.72 -25.14
CA ALA A 246 -0.51 37.44 -25.93
C ALA A 246 0.19 38.54 -25.12
N LEU A 247 -0.58 39.37 -24.41
CA LEU A 247 -0.08 40.57 -23.72
C LEU A 247 0.31 40.31 -22.28
N GLY A 248 -0.15 39.19 -21.73
CA GLY A 248 -0.08 38.88 -20.32
C GLY A 248 -1.22 39.54 -19.54
N ALA A 249 -1.65 38.90 -18.47
CA ALA A 249 -2.75 39.35 -17.65
C ALA A 249 -2.62 38.80 -16.23
N THR A 250 -3.39 39.35 -15.31
CA THR A 250 -3.65 38.68 -14.01
C THR A 250 -5.10 38.23 -14.04
N VAL A 251 -5.31 36.94 -13.85
CA VAL A 251 -6.64 36.30 -13.93
C VAL A 251 -6.93 35.52 -12.65
N ASP A 252 -8.20 35.39 -12.36
CA ASP A 252 -8.68 34.61 -11.23
C ASP A 252 -8.78 33.13 -11.62
N VAL A 253 -8.13 32.27 -10.82
CA VAL A 253 -8.12 30.81 -11.03
C VAL A 253 -8.90 30.16 -9.91
N PRO A 254 -9.93 29.36 -10.23
CA PRO A 254 -10.62 28.57 -9.23
C PRO A 254 -9.69 27.49 -8.66
N THR A 255 -9.75 27.28 -7.35
CA THR A 255 -9.13 26.17 -6.66
C THR A 255 -10.16 25.50 -5.76
N PRO A 256 -9.96 24.24 -5.32
CA PRO A 256 -10.90 23.59 -4.42
C PRO A 256 -11.06 24.29 -3.05
N GLU A 257 -10.12 25.18 -2.69
CA GLU A 257 -10.17 25.97 -1.45
C GLU A 257 -10.67 27.43 -1.67
N GLY A 258 -10.97 27.81 -2.90
CA GLY A 258 -11.39 29.17 -3.26
C GLY A 258 -10.68 29.67 -4.50
N THR A 259 -10.73 30.98 -4.75
CA THR A 259 -10.15 31.60 -5.94
C THR A 259 -8.79 32.24 -5.60
N VAL A 260 -7.82 32.11 -6.50
CA VAL A 260 -6.51 32.73 -6.38
C VAL A 260 -6.17 33.51 -7.65
N GLN A 261 -5.42 34.59 -7.51
CA GLN A 261 -4.92 35.36 -8.64
C GLN A 261 -3.64 34.73 -9.22
N LEU A 262 -3.61 34.59 -10.55
CA LEU A 262 -2.49 34.03 -11.29
C LEU A 262 -2.04 35.01 -12.37
N THR A 263 -0.76 35.35 -12.38
CA THR A 263 -0.17 36.17 -13.45
C THR A 263 0.17 35.27 -14.64
N ILE A 264 -0.43 35.60 -15.78
CA ILE A 264 -0.18 34.96 -17.07
C ILE A 264 0.99 35.69 -17.77
N PRO A 265 2.09 35.00 -18.05
CA PRO A 265 3.21 35.60 -18.78
C PRO A 265 2.81 35.97 -20.21
N LYS A 266 3.38 37.05 -20.74
CA LYS A 266 3.22 37.46 -22.16
C LYS A 266 3.65 36.35 -23.12
N GLY A 267 2.91 36.17 -24.21
CA GLY A 267 3.20 35.13 -25.19
C GLY A 267 2.92 33.71 -24.72
N SER A 268 2.04 33.53 -23.71
CA SER A 268 1.61 32.23 -23.28
C SER A 268 0.85 31.48 -24.38
N GLN A 269 1.15 30.19 -24.53
CA GLN A 269 0.52 29.33 -25.52
C GLN A 269 -0.47 28.36 -24.88
N SER A 270 -1.43 27.87 -25.67
CA SER A 270 -2.33 26.80 -25.27
C SER A 270 -1.54 25.54 -24.87
N GLY A 271 -1.97 24.84 -23.83
CA GLY A 271 -1.29 23.65 -23.28
C GLY A 271 -0.17 23.96 -22.30
N ARG A 272 0.26 25.23 -22.17
CA ARG A 272 1.23 25.63 -21.14
C ARG A 272 0.64 25.40 -19.74
N LYS A 273 1.42 24.78 -18.84
CA LYS A 273 1.02 24.56 -17.46
C LYS A 273 1.67 25.59 -16.54
N LEU A 274 0.87 26.31 -15.78
CA LEU A 274 1.33 27.21 -14.73
C LEU A 274 1.10 26.57 -13.36
N ARG A 275 2.17 26.45 -12.57
CA ARG A 275 2.16 25.76 -11.29
C ARG A 275 1.80 26.70 -10.15
N LEU A 276 0.83 26.36 -9.37
CA LEU A 276 0.51 26.97 -8.08
C LEU A 276 0.96 26.00 -6.97
N LYS A 277 2.14 26.29 -6.42
CA LYS A 277 2.82 25.44 -5.46
C LYS A 277 1.98 25.20 -4.19
N GLY A 278 1.85 23.93 -3.78
CA GLY A 278 1.18 23.52 -2.56
C GLY A 278 -0.34 23.72 -2.57
N ARG A 279 -0.97 23.90 -3.75
CA ARG A 279 -2.42 24.06 -3.93
C ARG A 279 -3.12 22.79 -4.45
N GLY A 280 -2.40 21.66 -4.57
CA GLY A 280 -2.95 20.35 -4.84
C GLY A 280 -3.54 19.72 -3.58
N LEU A 281 -3.71 18.39 -3.56
CA LEU A 281 -4.25 17.68 -2.39
C LEU A 281 -3.38 17.92 -1.16
N PRO A 282 -3.99 18.25 -0.01
CA PRO A 282 -3.26 18.51 1.22
C PRO A 282 -2.59 17.25 1.76
N GLY A 283 -1.68 17.40 2.73
CA GLY A 283 -1.01 16.28 3.38
C GLY A 283 0.40 16.63 3.85
N LYS A 284 1.14 15.63 4.33
CA LYS A 284 2.54 15.81 4.77
C LYS A 284 3.43 16.36 3.65
N ASN A 285 3.20 15.88 2.44
CA ASN A 285 3.79 16.41 1.21
C ASN A 285 2.61 16.82 0.32
N PRO A 286 2.18 18.09 0.37
CA PRO A 286 1.05 18.57 -0.42
C PRO A 286 1.41 18.55 -1.91
N GLY A 287 0.40 18.25 -2.73
CA GLY A 287 0.52 18.36 -4.19
C GLY A 287 0.48 19.81 -4.66
N ASP A 288 0.60 20.00 -5.95
CA ASP A 288 0.50 21.29 -6.62
C ASP A 288 -0.77 21.39 -7.45
N LEU A 289 -1.23 22.59 -7.71
CA LEU A 289 -2.29 22.83 -8.70
C LEU A 289 -1.66 23.34 -9.98
N TYR A 290 -2.03 22.76 -11.11
CA TYR A 290 -1.57 23.13 -12.43
C TYR A 290 -2.73 23.74 -13.23
N ALA A 291 -2.62 25.03 -13.54
CA ALA A 291 -3.50 25.68 -14.49
C ALA A 291 -2.99 25.40 -15.90
N VAL A 292 -3.75 24.63 -16.67
CA VAL A 292 -3.47 24.29 -18.08
C VAL A 292 -4.14 25.35 -18.94
N LEU A 293 -3.34 26.19 -19.57
CA LEU A 293 -3.86 27.30 -20.35
C LEU A 293 -4.54 26.79 -21.62
N THR A 294 -5.73 27.31 -21.88
CA THR A 294 -6.47 27.08 -23.12
C THR A 294 -6.89 28.44 -23.71
N ILE A 295 -6.76 28.63 -24.99
CA ILE A 295 -7.16 29.91 -25.63
C ILE A 295 -8.60 29.77 -26.12
N ALA A 296 -9.48 30.59 -25.55
CA ALA A 296 -10.88 30.66 -25.91
C ALA A 296 -11.10 31.86 -26.85
N LEU A 297 -11.62 31.59 -28.03
CA LEU A 297 -11.92 32.65 -29.01
C LEU A 297 -13.31 33.23 -28.74
N PRO A 298 -13.46 34.54 -28.57
CA PRO A 298 -14.76 35.19 -28.57
C PRO A 298 -15.50 34.94 -29.87
N LYS A 299 -16.80 34.83 -29.81
CA LYS A 299 -17.63 34.67 -31.01
C LYS A 299 -17.68 35.97 -31.85
N ALA A 300 -17.53 35.86 -33.17
CA ALA A 300 -17.64 36.98 -34.09
C ALA A 300 -19.11 37.24 -34.55
N GLU A 301 -20.00 37.49 -33.59
CA GLU A 301 -21.46 37.61 -33.87
C GLU A 301 -21.86 39.02 -34.35
N SER A 302 -21.10 40.06 -33.98
CA SER A 302 -21.36 41.44 -34.40
C SER A 302 -20.41 41.89 -35.51
N ASP A 303 -20.79 42.91 -36.28
CA ASP A 303 -19.94 43.52 -37.30
C ASP A 303 -18.65 44.09 -36.67
N ALA A 304 -18.76 44.69 -35.50
CA ALA A 304 -17.60 45.16 -34.75
C ALA A 304 -16.65 44.03 -34.36
N ALA A 305 -17.15 42.87 -33.93
CA ALA A 305 -16.35 41.72 -33.60
C ALA A 305 -15.64 41.13 -34.84
N ARG A 306 -16.33 41.04 -35.97
CA ARG A 306 -15.75 40.61 -37.25
C ARG A 306 -14.62 41.56 -37.70
N ALA A 307 -14.89 42.89 -37.68
CA ALA A 307 -13.87 43.89 -38.00
C ALA A 307 -12.64 43.81 -37.10
N GLY A 308 -12.82 43.48 -35.81
CA GLY A 308 -11.73 43.24 -34.88
C GLY A 308 -10.84 42.06 -35.30
N TYR A 309 -11.41 40.91 -35.67
CA TYR A 309 -10.67 39.76 -36.20
C TYR A 309 -9.99 40.02 -37.52
N GLU A 310 -10.62 40.73 -38.43
CA GLU A 310 -10.02 41.14 -39.72
C GLU A 310 -8.82 42.07 -39.52
N THR A 311 -8.91 43.00 -38.57
CA THR A 311 -7.80 43.90 -38.20
C THR A 311 -6.64 43.10 -37.61
N LEU A 312 -6.93 42.12 -36.73
CA LEU A 312 -5.92 41.23 -36.18
C LEU A 312 -5.23 40.41 -37.29
N ALA A 313 -6.00 39.83 -38.22
CA ALA A 313 -5.46 39.07 -39.33
C ALA A 313 -4.55 39.92 -40.23
N LYS A 314 -4.92 41.16 -40.49
CA LYS A 314 -4.10 42.13 -41.27
C LYS A 314 -2.80 42.51 -40.54
N ALA A 315 -2.81 42.55 -39.22
CA ALA A 315 -1.63 42.88 -38.43
C ALA A 315 -0.57 41.76 -38.42
N PHE A 316 -0.96 40.51 -38.74
CA PHE A 316 -0.06 39.33 -38.72
C PHE A 316 -0.10 38.55 -40.05
N PRO A 317 0.26 39.17 -41.21
CA PRO A 317 0.09 38.55 -42.54
C PRO A 317 1.00 37.32 -42.76
N ALA A 318 2.12 37.22 -42.04
CA ALA A 318 3.07 36.12 -42.15
C ALA A 318 2.84 35.01 -41.10
N PHE A 319 1.83 35.12 -40.25
CA PHE A 319 1.56 34.12 -39.24
C PHE A 319 0.88 32.88 -39.81
N ASP A 320 1.60 31.76 -39.84
CA ASP A 320 1.05 30.45 -40.21
C ASP A 320 0.97 29.54 -38.98
N PRO A 321 -0.24 29.30 -38.46
CA PRO A 321 -0.44 28.41 -37.30
C PRO A 321 -0.16 26.94 -37.63
N ARG A 322 -0.02 26.57 -38.89
CA ARG A 322 0.24 25.19 -39.36
C ARG A 322 1.67 24.97 -39.88
N ALA A 323 2.56 25.93 -39.74
CA ALA A 323 3.95 25.83 -40.21
C ALA A 323 4.67 24.55 -39.66
N HIS A 324 4.36 24.15 -38.44
CA HIS A 324 4.95 22.95 -37.81
C HIS A 324 4.41 21.62 -38.37
N LEU A 325 3.35 21.61 -39.17
CA LEU A 325 2.79 20.43 -39.82
C LEU A 325 3.40 20.14 -41.19
N GLN A 326 4.25 21.04 -41.69
CA GLN A 326 4.84 20.98 -43.03
C GLN A 326 6.29 20.42 -43.03
N GLY A 327 6.67 19.68 -41.94
CA GLY A 327 7.99 19.07 -41.80
C GLY A 327 8.06 17.64 -42.28
#